data_657f574813c45347074329c266c3a368
#
_entry.id   657f574813c45347074329c266c3a368
#
_cell.length_a   1.000
_cell.length_b   1.000
_cell.length_c   1.000
_cell.angle_alpha   90.00
_cell.angle_beta   90.00
_cell.angle_gamma   90.00
#
_symmetry.space_group_name_H-M   'P 1'
#
loop_
_entity.id
_entity.type
_entity.pdbx_description
1 polymer ?
#
loop_
_entity_poly.entity_id
_entity_poly.type
_entity_poly.pdbx_seq_one_letter_code
_entity_poly.pdbx_strand_id
1 'polypeptide(L)'
;MKYSKRTLMFFFYFSQRFLKTMKNIISYNVNGIRAAISKGLLDWLRIVNPDIVCFQELKAQTEQIPVLDFEALGYHTFWFPAQKKGYSGVALLTKTQPDNVAFGMNIPKYDFEGRMIRADYGDISVISVYHPSGSSGDERQAFKMIWLEDFLSYVNELKKTRPNLIICGDYNICHKPIDIHDPIRNATSSGFLPEEREWLSRFIDSGFVDSFRHFNQEPHNYTWWSFRANARSKNLGWRIDYEMVSKPIEPLMRRALILPQAKHSDHCPVTLEMDF
;
A
#
# COMPACT_ATOMS: atom_id res chain seq x y z
N MET A 1 -30.64 29.24 36.62
CA MET A 1 -30.80 27.88 36.04
C MET A 1 -29.51 27.10 36.24
N LYS A 2 -29.51 26.11 37.16
CA LYS A 2 -28.32 25.28 37.41
C LYS A 2 -28.47 24.02 36.53
N TYR A 3 -27.65 23.92 35.49
CA TYR A 3 -27.56 22.68 34.72
C TYR A 3 -26.95 21.58 35.59
N SER A 4 -27.56 20.39 35.60
CA SER A 4 -27.10 19.28 36.42
C SER A 4 -25.78 18.74 35.88
N LYS A 5 -24.88 18.24 36.77
CA LYS A 5 -23.59 17.63 36.41
C LYS A 5 -23.73 16.49 35.38
N ARG A 6 -24.89 15.83 35.28
CA ARG A 6 -25.19 14.81 34.27
C ARG A 6 -25.34 15.38 32.87
N THR A 7 -25.92 16.59 32.73
CA THR A 7 -26.07 17.24 31.41
C THR A 7 -24.73 17.74 30.87
N LEU A 8 -23.85 18.24 31.75
CA LEU A 8 -22.47 18.60 31.33
C LEU A 8 -21.63 17.38 30.93
N MET A 9 -21.76 16.25 31.64
CA MET A 9 -21.06 15.00 31.27
C MET A 9 -21.54 14.43 29.93
N PHE A 10 -22.83 14.56 29.60
CA PHE A 10 -23.35 14.15 28.29
C PHE A 10 -22.86 15.04 27.15
N PHE A 11 -22.72 16.34 27.37
CA PHE A 11 -22.13 17.28 26.42
C PHE A 11 -20.61 17.05 26.23
N PHE A 12 -19.87 16.68 27.31
CA PHE A 12 -18.45 16.34 27.21
C PHE A 12 -18.21 15.00 26.49
N TYR A 13 -19.10 14.02 26.65
CA TYR A 13 -19.03 12.74 25.92
C TYR A 13 -19.40 12.88 24.44
N PHE A 14 -20.23 13.86 24.07
CA PHE A 14 -20.59 14.14 22.66
C PHE A 14 -19.59 15.04 21.94
N SER A 15 -18.76 15.80 22.66
CA SER A 15 -17.75 16.69 22.05
C SER A 15 -16.42 16.00 21.73
N GLN A 16 -16.22 14.77 22.12
CA GLN A 16 -15.15 13.88 21.65
C GLN A 16 -15.58 13.00 20.46
N ARG A 17 -16.53 13.42 19.67
CA ARG A 17 -16.55 12.99 18.27
C ARG A 17 -15.31 13.63 17.64
N PHE A 18 -14.23 12.85 17.57
CA PHE A 18 -13.02 13.16 16.83
C PHE A 18 -13.41 13.91 15.56
N LEU A 19 -12.96 15.14 15.42
CA LEU A 19 -12.97 15.83 14.15
C LEU A 19 -12.18 14.91 13.21
N LYS A 20 -12.90 14.14 12.40
CA LYS A 20 -12.26 13.31 11.38
C LYS A 20 -11.42 14.25 10.53
N THR A 21 -10.12 14.04 10.54
CA THR A 21 -9.20 14.83 9.72
C THR A 21 -8.92 14.06 8.45
N MET A 22 -8.98 14.76 7.32
CA MET A 22 -8.58 14.17 6.05
C MET A 22 -7.12 13.73 6.13
N LYS A 23 -6.88 12.47 5.86
CA LYS A 23 -5.54 11.86 5.79
C LYS A 23 -5.17 11.58 4.35
N ASN A 24 -3.94 11.90 4.01
CA ASN A 24 -3.32 11.53 2.73
C ASN A 24 -2.39 10.34 2.96
N ILE A 25 -2.74 9.19 2.35
CA ILE A 25 -1.98 7.95 2.39
C ILE A 25 -1.31 7.77 1.04
N ILE A 26 -0.05 7.39 1.03
CA ILE A 26 0.71 7.10 -0.19
C ILE A 26 1.24 5.67 -0.13
N SER A 27 1.06 4.92 -1.22
CA SER A 27 1.77 3.68 -1.47
C SER A 27 2.77 3.87 -2.61
N TYR A 28 4.03 3.44 -2.39
CA TYR A 28 5.08 3.61 -3.37
C TYR A 28 6.11 2.47 -3.33
N ASN A 29 6.13 1.63 -4.36
CA ASN A 29 7.26 0.73 -4.60
C ASN A 29 8.46 1.56 -5.07
N VAL A 30 9.49 1.66 -4.24
CA VAL A 30 10.65 2.51 -4.49
C VAL A 30 11.78 1.81 -5.26
N ASN A 31 11.64 0.49 -5.50
CA ASN A 31 12.64 -0.34 -6.20
C ASN A 31 14.07 -0.04 -5.75
N GLY A 32 14.27 0.02 -4.42
CA GLY A 32 15.52 0.37 -3.76
C GLY A 32 15.51 1.77 -3.17
N ILE A 33 15.28 1.86 -1.85
CA ILE A 33 15.10 3.13 -1.12
C ILE A 33 16.30 4.07 -1.30
N ARG A 34 17.54 3.55 -1.30
CA ARG A 34 18.75 4.36 -1.46
C ARG A 34 18.80 5.03 -2.83
N ALA A 35 18.45 4.29 -3.90
CA ALA A 35 18.38 4.83 -5.25
C ALA A 35 17.25 5.85 -5.40
N ALA A 36 16.12 5.63 -4.75
CA ALA A 36 15.02 6.59 -4.74
C ALA A 36 15.40 7.91 -4.02
N ILE A 37 16.09 7.80 -2.89
CA ILE A 37 16.62 8.97 -2.15
C ILE A 37 17.59 9.77 -3.03
N SER A 38 18.54 9.12 -3.71
CA SER A 38 19.48 9.81 -4.59
C SER A 38 18.81 10.52 -5.79
N LYS A 39 17.56 10.16 -6.11
CA LYS A 39 16.72 10.80 -7.13
C LYS A 39 15.77 11.86 -6.57
N GLY A 40 15.93 12.27 -5.31
CA GLY A 40 15.15 13.35 -4.70
C GLY A 40 13.88 12.92 -3.96
N LEU A 41 13.77 11.65 -3.53
CA LEU A 41 12.58 11.16 -2.80
C LEU A 41 12.29 11.99 -1.54
N LEU A 42 13.30 12.38 -0.77
CA LEU A 42 13.12 13.17 0.46
C LEU A 42 12.53 14.56 0.18
N ASP A 43 13.01 15.25 -0.86
CA ASP A 43 12.49 16.55 -1.26
C ASP A 43 11.05 16.44 -1.77
N TRP A 44 10.74 15.37 -2.51
CA TRP A 44 9.41 15.08 -2.94
C TRP A 44 8.46 14.83 -1.77
N LEU A 45 8.87 14.05 -0.76
CA LEU A 45 8.09 13.82 0.47
C LEU A 45 7.86 15.12 1.24
N ARG A 46 8.85 16.02 1.31
CA ARG A 46 8.71 17.32 1.97
C ARG A 46 7.63 18.17 1.30
N ILE A 47 7.56 18.15 -0.05
CA ILE A 47 6.59 18.93 -0.83
C ILE A 47 5.19 18.35 -0.72
N VAL A 48 5.04 17.04 -0.95
CA VAL A 48 3.74 16.35 -0.95
C VAL A 48 3.18 16.23 0.46
N ASN A 49 4.05 16.05 1.45
CA ASN A 49 3.76 16.05 2.88
C ASN A 49 2.62 15.09 3.30
N PRO A 50 2.62 13.81 2.87
CA PRO A 50 1.56 12.89 3.21
C PRO A 50 1.53 12.55 4.71
N ASP A 51 0.36 12.11 5.21
CA ASP A 51 0.21 11.68 6.60
C ASP A 51 0.81 10.29 6.83
N ILE A 52 0.62 9.38 5.87
CA ILE A 52 1.11 7.99 5.92
C ILE A 52 1.77 7.63 4.59
N VAL A 53 2.91 6.94 4.65
CA VAL A 53 3.64 6.44 3.49
C VAL A 53 3.92 4.95 3.66
N CYS A 54 3.50 4.16 2.69
CA CYS A 54 3.76 2.73 2.59
C CYS A 54 4.78 2.48 1.49
N PHE A 55 6.02 2.11 1.85
CA PHE A 55 7.04 1.75 0.88
C PHE A 55 7.14 0.25 0.67
N GLN A 56 7.42 -0.16 -0.57
CA GLN A 56 7.72 -1.52 -0.96
C GLN A 56 9.07 -1.58 -1.67
N GLU A 57 9.68 -2.74 -1.70
CA GLU A 57 10.99 -3.00 -2.30
C GLU A 57 12.11 -2.09 -1.79
N LEU A 58 12.32 -2.04 -0.48
CA LEU A 58 13.40 -1.25 0.14
C LEU A 58 14.78 -1.65 -0.37
N LYS A 59 15.02 -2.96 -0.56
CA LYS A 59 16.32 -3.52 -1.02
C LYS A 59 17.50 -3.00 -0.21
N ALA A 60 17.28 -2.71 1.07
CA ALA A 60 18.26 -2.18 2.00
C ALA A 60 18.00 -2.71 3.40
N GLN A 61 19.05 -2.89 4.19
CA GLN A 61 18.95 -3.09 5.63
C GLN A 61 18.76 -1.74 6.34
N THR A 62 18.21 -1.72 7.53
CA THR A 62 17.87 -0.47 8.24
C THR A 62 19.09 0.42 8.43
N GLU A 63 20.27 -0.15 8.69
CA GLU A 63 21.53 0.57 8.87
C GLU A 63 22.02 1.29 7.60
N GLN A 64 21.45 0.92 6.45
CA GLN A 64 21.77 1.51 5.14
C GLN A 64 20.80 2.65 4.75
N ILE A 65 19.79 2.91 5.58
CA ILE A 65 18.73 3.90 5.33
C ILE A 65 19.03 5.12 6.23
N PRO A 66 19.01 6.33 5.69
CA PRO A 66 19.15 7.55 6.50
C PRO A 66 17.83 7.83 7.27
N VAL A 67 17.55 7.00 8.28
CA VAL A 67 16.30 7.05 9.06
C VAL A 67 16.04 8.43 9.64
N LEU A 68 17.07 9.08 10.17
CA LEU A 68 16.98 10.42 10.76
C LEU A 68 16.48 11.49 9.76
N ASP A 69 16.76 11.33 8.47
CA ASP A 69 16.28 12.28 7.45
C ASP A 69 14.74 12.18 7.28
N PHE A 70 14.18 10.98 7.43
CA PHE A 70 12.71 10.79 7.43
C PHE A 70 12.08 11.29 8.74
N GLU A 71 12.73 11.07 9.87
CA GLU A 71 12.29 11.59 11.17
C GLU A 71 12.31 13.12 11.19
N ALA A 72 13.32 13.75 10.58
CA ALA A 72 13.39 15.21 10.42
C ALA A 72 12.25 15.79 9.56
N LEU A 73 11.60 14.97 8.72
CA LEU A 73 10.37 15.32 8.01
C LEU A 73 9.11 15.16 8.88
N GLY A 74 9.24 14.76 10.14
CA GLY A 74 8.15 14.58 11.10
C GLY A 74 7.51 13.20 11.09
N TYR A 75 8.18 12.18 10.56
CA TYR A 75 7.64 10.82 10.53
C TYR A 75 8.15 9.97 11.68
N HIS A 76 7.27 9.20 12.29
CA HIS A 76 7.59 7.95 12.96
C HIS A 76 7.81 6.89 11.88
N THR A 77 8.90 6.12 11.97
CA THR A 77 9.32 5.23 10.90
C THR A 77 9.40 3.78 11.35
N PHE A 78 8.84 2.87 10.55
CA PHE A 78 8.83 1.43 10.82
C PHE A 78 9.37 0.71 9.59
N TRP A 79 10.55 0.10 9.72
CA TRP A 79 11.27 -0.55 8.65
C TRP A 79 11.26 -2.06 8.85
N PHE A 80 10.91 -2.82 7.84
CA PHE A 80 10.92 -4.27 7.86
C PHE A 80 11.68 -4.82 6.64
N PRO A 81 13.00 -4.83 6.69
CA PRO A 81 13.84 -5.36 5.61
C PRO A 81 13.72 -6.88 5.53
N ALA A 82 13.99 -7.44 4.34
CA ALA A 82 14.20 -8.87 4.22
C ALA A 82 15.52 -9.29 4.87
N GLN A 83 15.61 -10.53 5.35
CA GLN A 83 16.87 -11.10 5.84
C GLN A 83 17.92 -11.17 4.71
N LYS A 84 17.49 -11.48 3.48
CA LYS A 84 18.34 -11.45 2.29
C LYS A 84 18.66 -10.01 1.92
N LYS A 85 19.94 -9.65 1.97
CA LYS A 85 20.42 -8.30 1.62
C LYS A 85 20.09 -7.94 0.16
N GLY A 86 19.68 -6.68 -0.06
CA GLY A 86 19.36 -6.17 -1.40
C GLY A 86 18.08 -6.72 -2.03
N TYR A 87 17.19 -7.27 -1.24
CA TYR A 87 15.97 -7.94 -1.68
C TYR A 87 14.75 -7.45 -0.88
N SER A 88 13.57 -7.34 -1.53
CA SER A 88 12.27 -7.07 -0.89
C SER A 88 12.32 -5.97 0.19
N GLY A 89 11.58 -6.15 1.29
CA GLY A 89 11.47 -5.21 2.40
C GLY A 89 10.35 -4.18 2.20
N VAL A 90 9.62 -3.89 3.27
CA VAL A 90 8.58 -2.86 3.30
C VAL A 90 8.83 -1.88 4.44
N ALA A 91 8.25 -0.68 4.33
CA ALA A 91 8.22 0.28 5.42
C ALA A 91 6.85 0.95 5.53
N LEU A 92 6.57 1.47 6.72
CA LEU A 92 5.46 2.34 6.99
C LEU A 92 5.98 3.56 7.75
N LEU A 93 5.73 4.74 7.22
CA LEU A 93 6.06 6.02 7.82
C LEU A 93 4.76 6.77 8.11
N THR A 94 4.67 7.42 9.25
CA THR A 94 3.44 8.11 9.66
C THR A 94 3.73 9.33 10.52
N LYS A 95 2.95 10.40 10.35
CA LYS A 95 3.05 11.59 11.19
C LYS A 95 2.37 11.46 12.55
N THR A 96 1.42 10.54 12.64
CA THR A 96 0.71 10.23 13.89
C THR A 96 1.24 8.92 14.45
N GLN A 97 1.70 8.91 15.71
CA GLN A 97 2.12 7.66 16.36
C GLN A 97 0.97 6.65 16.35
N PRO A 98 1.15 5.44 15.77
CA PRO A 98 0.14 4.39 15.82
C PRO A 98 0.03 3.81 17.23
N ASP A 99 -1.15 3.29 17.56
CA ASP A 99 -1.41 2.62 18.83
C ASP A 99 -0.66 1.28 18.92
N ASN A 100 -0.48 0.61 17.76
CA ASN A 100 0.25 -0.64 17.65
C ASN A 100 0.86 -0.80 16.26
N VAL A 101 1.98 -1.53 16.19
CA VAL A 101 2.62 -1.91 14.92
C VAL A 101 2.91 -3.41 14.94
N ALA A 102 2.49 -4.11 13.89
CA ALA A 102 2.77 -5.53 13.71
C ALA A 102 3.62 -5.76 12.44
N PHE A 103 4.66 -6.56 12.59
CA PHE A 103 5.60 -6.92 11.52
C PHE A 103 5.34 -8.35 11.06
N GLY A 104 5.06 -8.53 9.76
CA GLY A 104 4.79 -9.83 9.17
C GLY A 104 3.39 -10.39 9.48
N MET A 105 3.19 -11.63 9.09
CA MET A 105 1.95 -12.40 9.28
C MET A 105 2.09 -13.52 10.31
N ASN A 106 3.23 -13.61 11.01
CA ASN A 106 3.64 -14.76 11.84
C ASN A 106 3.82 -16.05 11.01
N ILE A 107 4.22 -15.91 9.75
CA ILE A 107 4.57 -17.02 8.85
C ILE A 107 6.03 -16.84 8.44
N PRO A 108 6.98 -17.57 9.05
CA PRO A 108 8.42 -17.31 8.91
C PRO A 108 8.93 -17.22 7.47
N LYS A 109 8.46 -18.10 6.57
CA LYS A 109 8.85 -18.11 5.16
C LYS A 109 8.56 -16.79 4.43
N TYR A 110 7.57 -16.01 4.91
CA TYR A 110 7.19 -14.72 4.37
C TYR A 110 7.81 -13.57 5.15
N ASP A 111 7.86 -13.71 6.47
CA ASP A 111 8.38 -12.67 7.35
C ASP A 111 9.88 -12.48 7.14
N PHE A 112 10.62 -13.55 6.76
CA PHE A 112 12.02 -13.48 6.35
C PHE A 112 12.24 -12.65 5.06
N GLU A 113 11.20 -12.48 4.25
CA GLU A 113 11.26 -11.63 3.05
C GLU A 113 10.80 -10.18 3.33
N GLY A 114 10.38 -9.84 4.56
CA GLY A 114 9.99 -8.47 4.95
C GLY A 114 8.86 -7.92 4.08
N ARG A 115 7.69 -8.61 4.05
CA ARG A 115 6.66 -8.34 3.05
C ARG A 115 5.46 -7.56 3.55
N MET A 116 5.28 -7.41 4.86
CA MET A 116 4.10 -6.75 5.40
C MET A 116 4.39 -6.04 6.73
N ILE A 117 3.89 -4.82 6.87
CA ILE A 117 3.76 -4.09 8.15
C ILE A 117 2.32 -3.62 8.28
N ARG A 118 1.76 -3.70 9.49
CA ARG A 118 0.47 -3.12 9.85
C ARG A 118 0.67 -2.10 10.96
N ALA A 119 0.07 -0.94 10.82
CA ALA A 119 -0.06 0.09 11.86
C ALA A 119 -1.54 0.31 12.18
N ASP A 120 -1.87 0.35 13.48
CA ASP A 120 -3.22 0.48 13.99
C ASP A 120 -3.45 1.89 14.55
N TYR A 121 -4.57 2.52 14.19
CA TYR A 121 -5.00 3.85 14.63
C TYR A 121 -6.46 3.75 15.10
N GLY A 122 -6.70 3.60 16.39
CA GLY A 122 -8.04 3.30 16.90
C GLY A 122 -8.61 2.02 16.28
N ASP A 123 -9.69 2.14 15.55
CA ASP A 123 -10.38 1.05 14.85
C ASP A 123 -9.93 0.83 13.41
N ILE A 124 -9.06 1.71 12.87
CA ILE A 124 -8.52 1.60 11.50
C ILE A 124 -7.11 1.01 11.53
N SER A 125 -6.82 0.12 10.58
CA SER A 125 -5.49 -0.42 10.35
C SER A 125 -5.02 -0.11 8.93
N VAL A 126 -3.79 0.39 8.82
CA VAL A 126 -3.09 0.59 7.55
C VAL A 126 -2.02 -0.48 7.39
N ILE A 127 -2.02 -1.15 6.25
CA ILE A 127 -1.08 -2.23 5.93
C ILE A 127 -0.25 -1.82 4.73
N SER A 128 1.08 -1.86 4.86
CA SER A 128 2.01 -1.83 3.72
C SER A 128 2.38 -3.26 3.35
N VAL A 129 2.11 -3.67 2.10
CA VAL A 129 2.37 -5.04 1.63
C VAL A 129 3.10 -5.04 0.29
N TYR A 130 4.02 -6.00 0.13
CA TYR A 130 4.70 -6.29 -1.13
C TYR A 130 4.47 -7.76 -1.53
N HIS A 131 3.55 -7.98 -2.47
CA HIS A 131 3.27 -9.31 -2.98
C HIS A 131 4.42 -9.82 -3.85
N PRO A 132 4.74 -11.12 -3.81
CA PRO A 132 5.79 -11.69 -4.64
C PRO A 132 5.54 -11.46 -6.14
N SER A 133 6.60 -11.14 -6.89
CA SER A 133 6.59 -11.27 -8.34
C SER A 133 6.82 -12.72 -8.75
N GLY A 134 6.09 -13.19 -9.75
CA GLY A 134 6.30 -14.51 -10.38
C GLY A 134 7.21 -14.50 -11.60
N SER A 135 7.73 -13.34 -12.00
CA SER A 135 8.47 -13.16 -13.26
C SER A 135 9.84 -13.85 -13.33
N SER A 136 10.32 -14.42 -12.22
CA SER A 136 11.63 -15.11 -12.14
C SER A 136 11.56 -16.62 -12.40
N GLY A 137 10.45 -17.11 -12.96
CA GLY A 137 10.25 -18.52 -13.32
C GLY A 137 9.16 -19.23 -12.53
N ASP A 138 8.87 -20.47 -12.92
CA ASP A 138 7.69 -21.24 -12.44
C ASP A 138 7.71 -21.46 -10.92
N GLU A 139 8.86 -21.72 -10.34
CA GLU A 139 9.01 -21.91 -8.89
C GLU A 139 8.60 -20.63 -8.12
N ARG A 140 8.98 -19.45 -8.63
CA ARG A 140 8.61 -18.19 -8.02
C ARG A 140 7.14 -17.85 -8.25
N GLN A 141 6.58 -18.23 -9.41
CA GLN A 141 5.16 -18.10 -9.69
C GLN A 141 4.33 -19.01 -8.76
N ALA A 142 4.75 -20.26 -8.55
CA ALA A 142 4.10 -21.16 -7.60
C ALA A 142 4.15 -20.59 -6.16
N PHE A 143 5.29 -20.07 -5.73
CA PHE A 143 5.42 -19.41 -4.43
C PHE A 143 4.46 -18.22 -4.31
N LYS A 144 4.32 -17.40 -5.35
CA LYS A 144 3.39 -16.27 -5.38
C LYS A 144 1.95 -16.74 -5.18
N MET A 145 1.51 -17.78 -5.89
CA MET A 145 0.12 -18.26 -5.75
C MET A 145 -0.16 -18.78 -4.33
N ILE A 146 0.79 -19.48 -3.70
CA ILE A 146 0.65 -19.92 -2.30
C ILE A 146 0.61 -18.70 -1.35
N TRP A 147 1.49 -17.72 -1.55
CA TRP A 147 1.46 -16.45 -0.79
C TRP A 147 0.09 -15.78 -0.87
N LEU A 148 -0.49 -15.68 -2.08
CA LEU A 148 -1.75 -15.01 -2.31
C LEU A 148 -2.90 -15.65 -1.52
N GLU A 149 -2.98 -16.97 -1.48
CA GLU A 149 -4.00 -17.70 -0.70
C GLU A 149 -3.78 -17.53 0.82
N ASP A 150 -2.54 -17.65 1.28
CA ASP A 150 -2.19 -17.45 2.69
C ASP A 150 -2.48 -15.99 3.12
N PHE A 151 -2.21 -15.01 2.26
CA PHE A 151 -2.51 -13.59 2.51
C PHE A 151 -4.02 -13.32 2.59
N LEU A 152 -4.82 -13.87 1.66
CA LEU A 152 -6.27 -13.75 1.69
C LEU A 152 -6.84 -14.37 2.99
N SER A 153 -6.33 -15.52 3.39
CA SER A 153 -6.72 -16.21 4.62
C SER A 153 -6.38 -15.35 5.86
N TYR A 154 -5.16 -14.80 5.91
CA TYR A 154 -4.71 -13.91 6.98
C TYR A 154 -5.59 -12.66 7.09
N VAL A 155 -5.88 -12.00 5.97
CA VAL A 155 -6.71 -10.79 5.94
C VAL A 155 -8.15 -11.10 6.37
N ASN A 156 -8.72 -12.23 5.96
CA ASN A 156 -10.06 -12.64 6.36
C ASN A 156 -10.13 -12.94 7.87
N GLU A 157 -9.10 -13.52 8.45
CA GLU A 157 -9.02 -13.71 9.91
C GLU A 157 -8.86 -12.38 10.64
N LEU A 158 -7.98 -11.50 10.15
CA LEU A 158 -7.76 -10.17 10.72
C LEU A 158 -9.05 -9.34 10.75
N LYS A 159 -9.87 -9.39 9.69
CA LYS A 159 -11.14 -8.65 9.62
C LYS A 159 -12.13 -9.02 10.73
N LYS A 160 -12.04 -10.19 11.34
CA LYS A 160 -12.91 -10.58 12.46
C LYS A 160 -12.73 -9.71 13.70
N THR A 161 -11.52 -9.20 13.90
CA THR A 161 -11.17 -8.32 15.04
C THR A 161 -10.90 -6.89 14.63
N ARG A 162 -10.47 -6.66 13.39
CA ARG A 162 -10.15 -5.35 12.83
C ARG A 162 -10.78 -5.21 11.43
N PRO A 163 -12.08 -4.88 11.35
CA PRO A 163 -12.82 -4.86 10.08
C PRO A 163 -12.43 -3.68 9.16
N ASN A 164 -11.83 -2.62 9.71
CA ASN A 164 -11.53 -1.39 9.01
C ASN A 164 -10.08 -1.38 8.53
N LEU A 165 -9.85 -1.91 7.32
CA LEU A 165 -8.52 -2.10 6.75
C LEU A 165 -8.30 -1.21 5.53
N ILE A 166 -7.10 -0.62 5.45
CA ILE A 166 -6.55 0.02 4.26
C ILE A 166 -5.27 -0.75 3.91
N ILE A 167 -5.26 -1.44 2.77
CA ILE A 167 -4.15 -2.30 2.36
C ILE A 167 -3.48 -1.68 1.14
N CYS A 168 -2.31 -1.11 1.36
CA CYS A 168 -1.52 -0.37 0.40
C CYS A 168 -0.35 -1.22 -0.08
N GLY A 169 -0.11 -1.31 -1.38
CA GLY A 169 1.08 -2.00 -1.83
C GLY A 169 1.16 -2.34 -3.30
N ASP A 170 2.28 -2.94 -3.65
CA ASP A 170 2.48 -3.57 -4.95
C ASP A 170 1.96 -5.02 -4.90
N TYR A 171 0.89 -5.25 -5.64
CA TYR A 171 0.26 -6.56 -5.73
C TYR A 171 0.90 -7.45 -6.81
N ASN A 172 1.75 -6.86 -7.66
CA ASN A 172 2.33 -7.54 -8.82
C ASN A 172 1.26 -8.23 -9.72
N ILE A 173 0.04 -7.69 -9.75
CA ILE A 173 -1.10 -8.19 -10.54
C ILE A 173 -1.84 -7.02 -11.16
N CYS A 174 -2.05 -7.05 -12.47
CA CYS A 174 -3.07 -6.26 -13.15
C CYS A 174 -4.42 -6.98 -13.05
N HIS A 175 -5.46 -6.31 -12.57
CA HIS A 175 -6.76 -6.96 -12.36
C HIS A 175 -7.50 -7.23 -13.68
N LYS A 176 -7.72 -6.18 -14.45
CA LYS A 176 -8.58 -6.21 -15.66
C LYS A 176 -7.81 -5.74 -16.90
N PRO A 177 -8.33 -6.01 -18.12
CA PRO A 177 -7.70 -5.53 -19.34
C PRO A 177 -7.45 -4.01 -19.39
N ILE A 178 -8.26 -3.21 -18.71
CA ILE A 178 -8.08 -1.76 -18.59
C ILE A 178 -6.82 -1.37 -17.76
N ASP A 179 -6.28 -2.30 -16.98
CA ASP A 179 -5.16 -2.06 -16.05
C ASP A 179 -3.79 -2.38 -16.67
N ILE A 180 -3.76 -2.82 -17.92
CA ILE A 180 -2.53 -3.24 -18.58
C ILE A 180 -2.48 -2.74 -20.03
N HIS A 181 -1.30 -2.31 -20.46
CA HIS A 181 -1.02 -2.13 -21.87
C HIS A 181 -0.97 -3.47 -22.59
N ASP A 182 -1.65 -3.58 -23.72
CA ASP A 182 -1.70 -4.77 -24.58
C ASP A 182 -2.10 -6.07 -23.83
N PRO A 183 -3.35 -6.18 -23.36
CA PRO A 183 -3.81 -7.34 -22.59
C PRO A 183 -3.78 -8.65 -23.37
N ILE A 184 -3.86 -8.60 -24.71
CA ILE A 184 -3.85 -9.81 -25.56
C ILE A 184 -2.44 -10.41 -25.56
N ARG A 185 -1.42 -9.59 -25.81
CA ARG A 185 -0.03 -10.04 -25.84
C ARG A 185 0.47 -10.50 -24.48
N ASN A 186 -0.04 -9.90 -23.41
CA ASN A 186 0.38 -10.19 -22.04
C ASN A 186 -0.50 -11.25 -21.34
N ALA A 187 -1.45 -11.89 -22.03
CA ALA A 187 -2.41 -12.84 -21.44
C ALA A 187 -1.76 -14.02 -20.69
N THR A 188 -0.51 -14.36 -21.04
CA THR A 188 0.26 -15.45 -20.40
C THR A 188 1.47 -14.92 -19.60
N SER A 189 1.51 -13.63 -19.32
CA SER A 189 2.60 -13.02 -18.55
C SER A 189 2.29 -13.06 -17.05
N SER A 190 3.27 -13.42 -16.20
CA SER A 190 3.14 -13.26 -14.75
C SER A 190 2.80 -11.81 -14.40
N GLY A 191 1.83 -11.63 -13.53
CA GLY A 191 1.20 -10.35 -13.22
C GLY A 191 -0.10 -10.08 -14.01
N PHE A 192 -0.42 -10.92 -15.01
CA PHE A 192 -1.70 -10.86 -15.74
C PHE A 192 -2.28 -12.24 -16.08
N LEU A 193 -1.78 -13.28 -15.45
CA LEU A 193 -2.30 -14.66 -15.62
C LEU A 193 -3.76 -14.73 -15.16
N PRO A 194 -4.59 -15.60 -15.78
CA PRO A 194 -6.00 -15.77 -15.40
C PRO A 194 -6.18 -16.04 -13.90
N GLU A 195 -5.39 -16.94 -13.32
CA GLU A 195 -5.45 -17.32 -11.91
C GLU A 195 -5.07 -16.17 -10.96
N GLU A 196 -4.12 -15.30 -11.33
CA GLU A 196 -3.76 -14.11 -10.56
C GLU A 196 -4.91 -13.09 -10.54
N ARG A 197 -5.52 -12.87 -11.69
CA ARG A 197 -6.67 -11.95 -11.86
C ARG A 197 -7.92 -12.47 -11.14
N GLU A 198 -8.15 -13.78 -11.18
CA GLU A 198 -9.24 -14.43 -10.44
C GLU A 198 -9.02 -14.27 -8.93
N TRP A 199 -7.79 -14.49 -8.46
CA TRP A 199 -7.47 -14.26 -7.06
C TRP A 199 -7.76 -12.82 -6.64
N LEU A 200 -7.36 -11.83 -7.44
CA LEU A 200 -7.61 -10.43 -7.11
C LEU A 200 -9.11 -10.09 -7.13
N SER A 201 -9.89 -10.71 -8.00
CA SER A 201 -11.36 -10.63 -7.97
C SER A 201 -11.92 -11.19 -6.66
N ARG A 202 -11.50 -12.39 -6.24
CA ARG A 202 -11.89 -13.00 -4.96
C ARG A 202 -11.46 -12.16 -3.76
N PHE A 203 -10.29 -11.54 -3.82
CA PHE A 203 -9.81 -10.63 -2.78
C PHE A 203 -10.74 -9.41 -2.64
N ILE A 204 -11.11 -8.77 -3.75
CA ILE A 204 -12.05 -7.64 -3.77
C ILE A 204 -13.43 -8.10 -3.27
N ASP A 205 -13.94 -9.22 -3.77
CA ASP A 205 -15.24 -9.79 -3.39
C ASP A 205 -15.30 -10.20 -1.91
N SER A 206 -14.17 -10.45 -1.29
CA SER A 206 -14.07 -10.73 0.14
C SER A 206 -14.41 -9.52 1.03
N GLY A 207 -14.72 -8.35 0.44
CA GLY A 207 -15.18 -7.15 1.15
C GLY A 207 -14.24 -5.96 1.03
N PHE A 208 -13.52 -5.84 -0.07
CA PHE A 208 -12.68 -4.69 -0.40
C PHE A 208 -13.19 -3.90 -1.59
N VAL A 209 -12.67 -2.68 -1.72
CA VAL A 209 -12.87 -1.76 -2.85
C VAL A 209 -11.49 -1.33 -3.35
N ASP A 210 -11.26 -1.43 -4.65
CA ASP A 210 -10.13 -0.79 -5.33
C ASP A 210 -10.38 0.71 -5.35
N SER A 211 -9.69 1.46 -4.48
CA SER A 211 -9.93 2.88 -4.28
C SER A 211 -9.76 3.70 -5.57
N PHE A 212 -8.73 3.39 -6.38
CA PHE A 212 -8.53 4.09 -7.63
C PHE A 212 -9.67 3.84 -8.61
N ARG A 213 -10.10 2.58 -8.80
CA ARG A 213 -11.20 2.24 -9.71
C ARG A 213 -12.58 2.66 -9.19
N HIS A 214 -12.71 2.91 -7.90
CA HIS A 214 -13.91 3.54 -7.35
C HIS A 214 -14.12 4.96 -7.91
N PHE A 215 -13.04 5.76 -8.03
CA PHE A 215 -13.12 7.14 -8.51
C PHE A 215 -12.80 7.31 -10.01
N ASN A 216 -12.08 6.38 -10.62
CA ASN A 216 -11.58 6.53 -11.99
C ASN A 216 -11.78 5.24 -12.81
N GLN A 217 -12.60 5.33 -13.86
CA GLN A 217 -12.88 4.24 -14.79
C GLN A 217 -12.16 4.40 -16.14
N GLU A 218 -11.31 5.44 -16.27
CA GLU A 218 -10.62 5.73 -17.52
C GLU A 218 -9.44 4.78 -17.76
N PRO A 219 -9.19 4.37 -19.01
CA PRO A 219 -8.06 3.51 -19.36
C PRO A 219 -6.72 4.29 -19.29
N HIS A 220 -5.63 3.55 -19.53
CA HIS A 220 -4.27 4.10 -19.65
C HIS A 220 -3.72 4.77 -18.38
N ASN A 221 -4.25 4.40 -17.24
CA ASN A 221 -3.76 4.80 -15.93
C ASN A 221 -2.94 3.66 -15.32
N TYR A 222 -1.62 3.79 -15.35
CA TYR A 222 -0.68 2.76 -14.93
C TYR A 222 0.19 3.23 -13.78
N THR A 223 0.76 2.27 -13.03
CA THR A 223 1.63 2.57 -11.88
C THR A 223 3.05 2.09 -12.07
N TRP A 224 3.29 1.17 -13.01
CA TRP A 224 4.60 0.60 -13.33
C TRP A 224 4.88 0.59 -14.83
N TRP A 225 6.14 0.81 -15.18
CA TRP A 225 6.65 0.71 -16.57
C TRP A 225 8.03 0.07 -16.57
N SER A 226 8.23 -0.91 -17.45
CA SER A 226 9.57 -1.48 -17.65
C SER A 226 10.60 -0.40 -18.01
N PHE A 227 11.82 -0.53 -17.50
CA PHE A 227 12.94 0.32 -17.92
C PHE A 227 13.32 0.12 -19.40
N ARG A 228 12.86 -0.98 -20.03
CA ARG A 228 13.20 -1.31 -21.41
C ARG A 228 12.33 -0.52 -22.40
N ALA A 229 12.85 -0.34 -23.63
CA ALA A 229 12.12 0.19 -24.79
C ALA A 229 11.45 1.57 -24.56
N ASN A 230 11.91 2.35 -23.59
CA ASN A 230 11.33 3.65 -23.25
C ASN A 230 9.82 3.56 -22.91
N ALA A 231 9.43 2.49 -22.19
CA ALA A 231 8.05 2.13 -21.96
C ALA A 231 7.26 3.25 -21.25
N ARG A 232 7.86 3.93 -20.26
CA ARG A 232 7.18 4.99 -19.50
C ARG A 232 6.81 6.20 -20.37
N SER A 233 7.68 6.64 -21.28
CA SER A 233 7.38 7.77 -22.18
C SER A 233 6.32 7.44 -23.22
N LYS A 234 6.17 6.16 -23.57
CA LYS A 234 5.15 5.65 -24.49
C LYS A 234 3.88 5.21 -23.77
N ASN A 235 3.83 5.32 -22.45
CA ASN A 235 2.79 4.84 -21.57
C ASN A 235 2.42 3.35 -21.76
N LEU A 236 3.44 2.49 -22.00
CA LEU A 236 3.29 1.04 -22.11
C LEU A 236 3.42 0.43 -20.70
N GLY A 237 2.43 0.66 -19.86
CA GLY A 237 2.50 0.40 -18.43
C GLY A 237 1.50 -0.63 -17.93
N TRP A 238 1.62 -0.92 -16.64
CA TRP A 238 0.81 -1.85 -15.87
C TRP A 238 0.34 -1.16 -14.59
N ARG A 239 -0.90 -1.34 -14.18
CA ARG A 239 -1.40 -0.91 -12.87
C ARG A 239 -1.34 -2.11 -11.94
N ILE A 240 -0.35 -2.14 -11.08
CA ILE A 240 -0.06 -3.24 -10.16
C ILE A 240 0.04 -2.80 -8.70
N ASP A 241 0.05 -1.49 -8.46
CA ASP A 241 0.03 -0.89 -7.12
C ASP A 241 -1.40 -0.47 -6.77
N TYR A 242 -1.84 -0.78 -5.54
CA TYR A 242 -3.22 -0.58 -5.10
C TYR A 242 -3.28 -0.04 -3.67
N GLU A 243 -4.38 0.64 -3.38
CA GLU A 243 -4.86 0.95 -2.03
C GLU A 243 -6.27 0.36 -1.92
N MET A 244 -6.33 -0.86 -1.35
CA MET A 244 -7.59 -1.58 -1.15
C MET A 244 -8.21 -1.18 0.18
N VAL A 245 -9.45 -0.72 0.15
CA VAL A 245 -10.18 -0.24 1.31
C VAL A 245 -11.29 -1.21 1.66
N SER A 246 -11.41 -1.63 2.92
CA SER A 246 -12.51 -2.49 3.35
C SER A 246 -13.85 -1.76 3.28
N LYS A 247 -14.92 -2.45 2.85
CA LYS A 247 -16.25 -1.87 2.62
C LYS A 247 -16.83 -1.06 3.79
N PRO A 248 -16.64 -1.42 5.07
CA PRO A 248 -17.17 -0.61 6.18
C PRO A 248 -16.68 0.84 6.20
N ILE A 249 -15.47 1.09 5.70
CA ILE A 249 -14.87 2.44 5.67
C ILE A 249 -14.80 3.05 4.26
N GLU A 250 -15.37 2.41 3.24
CA GLU A 250 -15.52 2.97 1.89
C GLU A 250 -16.13 4.39 1.88
N PRO A 251 -17.19 4.71 2.67
CA PRO A 251 -17.76 6.06 2.69
C PRO A 251 -16.82 7.16 3.20
N LEU A 252 -15.69 6.79 3.79
CA LEU A 252 -14.67 7.73 4.28
C LEU A 252 -13.71 8.16 3.17
N MET A 253 -13.66 7.46 2.04
CA MET A 253 -12.82 7.81 0.90
C MET A 253 -13.27 9.14 0.28
N ARG A 254 -12.31 9.99 -0.12
CA ARG A 254 -12.57 11.28 -0.75
C ARG A 254 -11.99 11.37 -2.15
N ARG A 255 -10.81 10.83 -2.34
CA ARG A 255 -10.11 10.84 -3.63
C ARG A 255 -9.03 9.76 -3.67
N ALA A 256 -8.81 9.16 -4.85
CA ALA A 256 -7.65 8.31 -5.11
C ALA A 256 -7.03 8.69 -6.46
N LEU A 257 -5.69 8.79 -6.49
CA LEU A 257 -4.94 9.23 -7.68
C LEU A 257 -3.70 8.36 -7.90
N ILE A 258 -3.26 8.31 -9.15
CA ILE A 258 -1.92 7.85 -9.54
C ILE A 258 -1.05 9.09 -9.80
N LEU A 259 0.20 9.10 -9.34
CA LEU A 259 1.10 10.24 -9.42
C LEU A 259 2.26 9.99 -10.40
N PRO A 260 2.02 9.93 -11.73
CA PRO A 260 3.01 9.48 -12.70
C PRO A 260 4.19 10.45 -12.88
N GLN A 261 4.11 11.65 -12.30
CA GLN A 261 5.19 12.65 -12.35
C GLN A 261 6.35 12.32 -11.39
N ALA A 262 6.11 11.53 -10.35
CA ALA A 262 7.16 11.03 -9.47
C ALA A 262 7.99 9.95 -10.20
N LYS A 263 9.30 10.16 -10.32
CA LYS A 263 10.21 9.34 -11.18
C LYS A 263 11.39 8.75 -10.40
N HIS A 264 11.24 8.54 -9.10
CA HIS A 264 12.31 7.98 -8.25
C HIS A 264 12.47 6.46 -8.46
N SER A 265 11.44 5.80 -9.05
CA SER A 265 11.36 4.37 -9.32
C SER A 265 10.80 4.11 -10.73
N ASP A 266 10.80 2.86 -11.19
CA ASP A 266 10.03 2.38 -12.34
C ASP A 266 8.53 2.27 -12.03
N HIS A 267 8.15 2.28 -10.75
CA HIS A 267 6.79 2.57 -10.31
C HIS A 267 6.56 4.08 -10.15
N CYS A 268 5.31 4.46 -9.99
CA CYS A 268 4.93 5.77 -9.45
C CYS A 268 4.01 5.58 -8.23
N PRO A 269 3.93 6.58 -7.33
CA PRO A 269 3.05 6.49 -6.17
C PRO A 269 1.58 6.43 -6.56
N VAL A 270 0.80 5.74 -5.76
CA VAL A 270 -0.65 5.89 -5.66
C VAL A 270 -0.98 6.61 -4.35
N THR A 271 -2.08 7.37 -4.32
CA THR A 271 -2.49 8.14 -3.15
C THR A 271 -3.98 8.02 -2.91
N LEU A 272 -4.36 7.87 -1.64
CA LEU A 272 -5.72 7.85 -1.14
C LEU A 272 -5.91 8.96 -0.10
N GLU A 273 -6.91 9.80 -0.32
CA GLU A 273 -7.39 10.76 0.67
C GLU A 273 -8.68 10.24 1.29
N MET A 274 -8.71 10.14 2.62
CA MET A 274 -9.89 9.72 3.35
C MET A 274 -9.96 10.32 4.74
N ASP A 275 -11.15 10.32 5.33
CA ASP A 275 -11.45 10.92 6.63
C ASP A 275 -11.36 9.87 7.77
N PHE A 276 -10.34 9.99 8.64
CA PHE A 276 -10.29 9.20 9.88
C PHE A 276 -9.41 9.83 10.96
#